data_8da392a508986183734b67a275f92e74
#
_entry.id   8da392a508986183734b67a275f92e74
#
_cell.length_a   1.000
_cell.length_b   1.000
_cell.length_c   1.000
_cell.angle_alpha   90.00
_cell.angle_beta   90.00
_cell.angle_gamma   90.00
#
_symmetry.space_group_name_H-M   'P 1'
#
loop_
_entity.id
_entity.type
_entity.pdbx_description
1 polymer ?
#
loop_
_entity_poly.entity_id
_entity_poly.type
_entity_poly.pdbx_seq_one_letter_code
_entity_poly.pdbx_strand_id
1 'polypeptide(L)'
;RVVIFFKSKLTATYGDVALKGDPEHAGIQYRPANEVNRKKTRYLFPKEEITAGNVKKHKDLAWIAETYWLGDKVHSVVQFNHPTNPKETVHSAYRDYGRFGSFFEKDIKKGETLTVNYAFAIVDGELPSRSEIQEASDMYAEMKERKE
;
A
#
# COMPACT_ATOMS: atom_id res chain seq x y z
N ARG A 1 -10.07 -0.93 15.47
CA ARG A 1 -9.67 -1.19 14.09
C ARG A 1 -10.59 -0.44 13.13
N VAL A 2 -10.01 0.28 12.17
CA VAL A 2 -10.73 0.96 11.07
C VAL A 2 -10.23 0.38 9.76
N VAL A 3 -11.14 0.12 8.81
CA VAL A 3 -10.80 -0.29 7.44
C VAL A 3 -11.28 0.77 6.48
N ILE A 4 -10.38 1.26 5.64
CA ILE A 4 -10.65 2.26 4.61
C ILE A 4 -10.50 1.59 3.25
N PHE A 5 -11.55 1.59 2.45
CA PHE A 5 -11.50 1.18 1.05
C PHE A 5 -11.28 2.41 0.18
N PHE A 6 -10.23 2.36 -0.62
CA PHE A 6 -9.85 3.43 -1.52
C PHE A 6 -10.01 2.97 -2.97
N LYS A 7 -10.79 3.69 -3.75
CA LYS A 7 -10.95 3.50 -5.18
C LYS A 7 -10.68 4.82 -5.90
N SER A 8 -9.84 4.79 -6.93
CA SER A 8 -9.59 5.95 -7.77
C SER A 8 -9.76 5.59 -9.24
N LYS A 9 -10.39 6.50 -9.99
CA LYS A 9 -10.54 6.41 -11.45
C LYS A 9 -9.86 7.63 -12.07
N LEU A 10 -8.92 7.38 -12.98
CA LEU A 10 -8.23 8.41 -13.76
C LEU A 10 -8.54 8.22 -15.24
N THR A 11 -9.23 9.16 -15.86
CA THR A 11 -9.55 9.16 -17.29
C THR A 11 -8.66 10.14 -18.03
N ALA A 12 -8.00 9.68 -19.08
CA ALA A 12 -7.15 10.49 -19.95
C ALA A 12 -8.01 11.29 -20.96
N THR A 13 -8.70 12.32 -20.49
CA THR A 13 -9.73 13.04 -21.27
C THR A 13 -9.15 13.86 -22.43
N TYR A 14 -8.02 14.54 -22.21
CA TYR A 14 -7.49 15.52 -23.16
C TYR A 14 -6.36 14.99 -24.05
N GLY A 15 -5.68 13.93 -23.63
CA GLY A 15 -4.55 13.34 -24.36
C GLY A 15 -4.01 12.12 -23.62
N ASP A 16 -2.99 11.48 -24.20
CA ASP A 16 -2.26 10.38 -23.58
C ASP A 16 -1.60 10.85 -22.28
N VAL A 17 -1.63 10.00 -21.26
CA VAL A 17 -1.01 10.24 -19.96
C VAL A 17 0.01 9.14 -19.67
N ALA A 18 1.23 9.54 -19.34
CA ALA A 18 2.27 8.62 -18.87
C ALA A 18 2.46 8.80 -17.36
N LEU A 19 2.06 7.81 -16.58
CA LEU A 19 2.33 7.76 -15.15
C LEU A 19 3.73 7.18 -14.94
N LYS A 20 4.69 8.04 -14.60
CA LYS A 20 6.10 7.68 -14.36
C LYS A 20 6.57 8.47 -13.15
N GLY A 21 6.35 7.91 -11.99
CA GLY A 21 6.74 8.54 -10.73
C GLY A 21 7.89 7.81 -10.05
N ASP A 22 8.48 8.48 -9.07
CA ASP A 22 9.48 7.86 -8.21
C ASP A 22 8.83 7.11 -7.03
N PRO A 23 9.58 6.17 -6.40
CA PRO A 23 9.06 5.34 -5.32
C PRO A 23 8.63 6.10 -4.06
N GLU A 24 9.00 7.35 -3.92
CA GLU A 24 8.78 8.12 -2.71
C GLU A 24 7.63 9.12 -2.82
N HIS A 25 7.30 9.54 -4.04
CA HIS A 25 6.33 10.60 -4.27
C HIS A 25 5.18 10.20 -5.18
N ALA A 26 5.23 8.98 -5.75
CA ALA A 26 4.21 8.49 -6.67
C ALA A 26 3.28 7.46 -6.01
N GLY A 27 2.16 7.19 -6.68
CA GLY A 27 1.19 6.19 -6.29
C GLY A 27 0.42 6.53 -5.02
N ILE A 28 0.05 5.51 -4.28
CA ILE A 28 -0.65 5.66 -3.00
C ILE A 28 0.34 5.53 -1.84
N GLN A 29 0.33 6.49 -0.94
CA GLN A 29 1.26 6.55 0.18
C GLN A 29 0.50 6.73 1.49
N TYR A 30 0.90 5.96 2.50
CA TYR A 30 0.57 6.21 3.90
C TYR A 30 1.73 6.95 4.57
N ARG A 31 1.41 7.82 5.49
CA ARG A 31 2.40 8.51 6.33
C ARG A 31 1.84 8.76 7.73
N PRO A 32 2.50 8.29 8.79
CA PRO A 32 2.12 8.64 10.15
C PRO A 32 2.45 10.09 10.48
N ALA A 33 2.11 10.52 11.69
CA ALA A 33 2.46 11.83 12.20
C ALA A 33 3.99 12.03 12.29
N ASN A 34 4.43 13.28 12.27
CA ASN A 34 5.87 13.61 12.28
C ASN A 34 6.58 13.17 13.58
N GLU A 35 5.83 13.03 14.67
CA GLU A 35 6.28 12.64 16.00
C GLU A 35 6.59 11.13 16.14
N VAL A 36 6.52 10.38 15.03
CA VAL A 36 6.81 8.94 15.03
C VAL A 36 8.21 8.65 15.57
N ASN A 37 8.31 7.63 16.45
CA ASN A 37 9.59 7.16 16.95
C ASN A 37 10.31 6.34 15.88
N ARG A 38 11.22 6.97 15.14
CA ARG A 38 11.95 6.38 14.02
C ARG A 38 12.74 5.12 14.38
N LYS A 39 13.21 4.99 15.63
CA LYS A 39 13.96 3.80 16.08
C LYS A 39 13.06 2.58 16.31
N LYS A 40 11.75 2.79 16.41
CA LYS A 40 10.75 1.74 16.67
C LYS A 40 9.88 1.40 15.46
N THR A 41 10.04 2.10 14.33
CA THR A 41 9.31 1.79 13.09
C THR A 41 9.74 0.42 12.56
N ARG A 42 8.77 -0.44 12.26
CA ARG A 42 8.99 -1.79 11.73
C ARG A 42 8.04 -2.06 10.58
N TYR A 43 8.53 -2.82 9.59
CA TYR A 43 7.74 -3.27 8.45
C TYR A 43 7.55 -4.78 8.47
N LEU A 44 6.39 -5.23 7.99
CA LEU A 44 6.06 -6.63 7.81
C LEU A 44 5.60 -6.84 6.36
N PHE A 45 5.99 -7.99 5.79
CA PHE A 45 5.74 -8.36 4.40
C PHE A 45 5.16 -9.77 4.32
N PRO A 46 4.55 -10.15 3.16
CA PRO A 46 3.95 -11.48 2.99
C PRO A 46 4.90 -12.65 3.21
N LYS A 47 6.19 -12.45 2.91
CA LYS A 47 7.22 -13.49 3.01
C LYS A 47 8.34 -13.06 3.95
N GLU A 48 8.94 -14.03 4.64
CA GLU A 48 9.99 -13.77 5.64
C GLU A 48 11.29 -13.20 5.06
N GLU A 49 11.64 -13.64 3.86
CA GLU A 49 12.83 -13.17 3.15
C GLU A 49 12.73 -11.72 2.67
N ILE A 50 11.53 -11.12 2.68
CA ILE A 50 11.33 -9.72 2.29
C ILE A 50 11.56 -8.81 3.50
N THR A 51 12.40 -7.82 3.31
CA THR A 51 12.77 -6.84 4.33
C THR A 51 12.69 -5.42 3.77
N ALA A 52 12.74 -4.42 4.63
CA ALA A 52 12.85 -3.02 4.20
C ALA A 52 14.07 -2.76 3.28
N GLY A 53 15.15 -3.53 3.43
CA GLY A 53 16.36 -3.42 2.60
C GLY A 53 16.22 -3.97 1.18
N ASN A 54 15.28 -4.87 0.94
CA ASN A 54 15.12 -5.53 -0.36
C ASN A 54 13.73 -5.41 -0.98
N VAL A 55 12.75 -4.80 -0.30
CA VAL A 55 11.34 -4.74 -0.74
C VAL A 55 11.17 -4.19 -2.16
N LYS A 56 12.01 -3.25 -2.58
CA LYS A 56 11.99 -2.69 -3.95
C LYS A 56 12.22 -3.72 -5.06
N LYS A 57 12.82 -4.87 -4.74
CA LYS A 57 13.06 -5.96 -5.70
C LYS A 57 11.84 -6.90 -5.84
N HIS A 58 10.88 -6.78 -4.93
CA HIS A 58 9.68 -7.62 -4.90
C HIS A 58 8.49 -6.81 -5.40
N LYS A 59 7.95 -7.22 -6.54
CA LYS A 59 6.82 -6.56 -7.17
C LYS A 59 5.50 -7.25 -6.82
N ASP A 60 4.41 -6.52 -6.99
CA ASP A 60 3.04 -7.04 -6.88
C ASP A 60 2.74 -7.73 -5.54
N LEU A 61 3.34 -7.24 -4.45
CA LEU A 61 2.99 -7.75 -3.12
C LEU A 61 1.51 -7.49 -2.84
N ALA A 62 0.82 -8.52 -2.35
CA ALA A 62 -0.60 -8.44 -2.03
C ALA A 62 -0.87 -7.48 -0.87
N TRP A 63 0.09 -7.33 0.05
CA TRP A 63 0.01 -6.39 1.15
C TRP A 63 1.40 -6.00 1.66
N ILE A 64 1.46 -4.86 2.34
CA ILE A 64 2.59 -4.39 3.13
C ILE A 64 2.05 -3.81 4.43
N ALA A 65 2.79 -3.92 5.51
CA ALA A 65 2.35 -3.45 6.81
C ALA A 65 3.45 -2.74 7.58
N GLU A 66 3.04 -1.86 8.48
CA GLU A 66 3.90 -1.07 9.35
C GLU A 66 3.37 -1.07 10.77
N THR A 67 4.31 -1.11 11.73
CA THR A 67 4.07 -0.77 13.13
C THR A 67 4.97 0.40 13.52
N TYR A 68 4.40 1.38 14.20
CA TYR A 68 5.10 2.59 14.65
C TYR A 68 4.61 3.05 16.02
N TRP A 69 5.37 3.92 16.68
CA TRP A 69 5.06 4.47 17.99
C TRP A 69 4.90 5.99 17.94
N LEU A 70 3.83 6.48 18.56
CA LEU A 70 3.62 7.88 18.88
C LEU A 70 3.64 8.01 20.42
N GLY A 71 4.72 8.59 20.94
CA GLY A 71 4.97 8.55 22.39
C GLY A 71 5.15 7.10 22.87
N ASP A 72 4.32 6.69 23.81
CA ASP A 72 4.26 5.35 24.40
C ASP A 72 3.22 4.42 23.73
N LYS A 73 2.43 4.93 22.78
CA LYS A 73 1.39 4.17 22.09
C LYS A 73 1.89 3.56 20.79
N VAL A 74 1.52 2.30 20.58
CA VAL A 74 1.78 1.56 19.37
C VAL A 74 0.57 1.65 18.43
N HIS A 75 0.85 1.82 17.15
CA HIS A 75 -0.14 1.84 16.08
C HIS A 75 0.37 1.02 14.91
N SER A 76 -0.53 0.41 14.17
CA SER A 76 -0.17 -0.38 13.00
C SER A 76 -1.11 -0.11 11.83
N VAL A 77 -0.58 -0.24 10.62
CA VAL A 77 -1.33 -0.08 9.38
C VAL A 77 -0.96 -1.19 8.41
N VAL A 78 -1.96 -1.79 7.78
CA VAL A 78 -1.79 -2.70 6.66
C VAL A 78 -2.37 -2.05 5.42
N GLN A 79 -1.60 -1.99 4.34
CA GLN A 79 -2.07 -1.65 3.00
C GLN A 79 -2.25 -2.93 2.20
N PHE A 80 -3.43 -3.12 1.64
CA PHE A 80 -3.77 -4.20 0.72
C PHE A 80 -3.78 -3.67 -0.72
N ASN A 81 -3.13 -4.40 -1.60
CA ASN A 81 -3.05 -4.11 -3.03
C ASN A 81 -3.99 -5.07 -3.79
N HIS A 82 -5.06 -4.54 -4.39
CA HIS A 82 -6.02 -5.39 -5.10
C HIS A 82 -5.40 -5.99 -6.37
N PRO A 83 -5.66 -7.27 -6.70
CA PRO A 83 -5.04 -7.94 -7.85
C PRO A 83 -5.41 -7.34 -9.23
N THR A 84 -6.46 -6.51 -9.29
CA THR A 84 -6.84 -5.76 -10.51
C THR A 84 -6.00 -4.52 -10.75
N ASN A 85 -5.18 -4.09 -9.78
CA ASN A 85 -4.27 -2.97 -9.96
C ASN A 85 -3.20 -3.30 -11.02
N PRO A 86 -2.59 -2.30 -11.66
CA PRO A 86 -1.51 -2.51 -12.62
C PRO A 86 -0.42 -3.40 -12.06
N LYS A 87 0.09 -4.29 -12.91
CA LYS A 87 1.23 -5.15 -12.58
C LYS A 87 2.54 -4.37 -12.57
N GLU A 88 3.60 -5.01 -12.10
CA GLU A 88 4.91 -4.41 -11.87
C GLU A 88 4.89 -3.33 -10.77
N THR A 89 3.87 -3.40 -9.88
CA THR A 89 3.76 -2.50 -8.73
C THR A 89 4.94 -2.68 -7.78
N VAL A 90 5.64 -1.60 -7.51
CA VAL A 90 6.76 -1.52 -6.57
C VAL A 90 6.30 -0.95 -5.24
N HIS A 91 6.97 -1.32 -4.16
CA HIS A 91 6.63 -0.90 -2.80
C HIS A 91 7.78 -0.13 -2.14
N SER A 92 7.44 0.91 -1.40
CA SER A 92 8.40 1.84 -0.75
C SER A 92 8.43 1.74 0.78
N ALA A 93 8.24 0.55 1.34
CA ALA A 93 8.20 0.30 2.79
C ALA A 93 9.61 0.14 3.39
N TYR A 94 10.34 1.25 3.58
CA TYR A 94 11.75 1.24 4.05
C TYR A 94 12.18 2.50 4.82
N ARG A 95 11.30 3.48 4.98
CA ARG A 95 11.64 4.73 5.68
C ARG A 95 11.43 4.60 7.19
N ASP A 96 12.36 5.06 7.98
CA ASP A 96 12.31 5.03 9.45
C ASP A 96 11.21 5.93 10.02
N TYR A 97 10.81 6.97 9.29
CA TYR A 97 9.71 7.86 9.66
C TYR A 97 8.33 7.33 9.25
N GLY A 98 8.24 6.06 8.83
CA GLY A 98 6.99 5.35 8.67
C GLY A 98 6.21 5.64 7.39
N ARG A 99 6.79 6.34 6.40
CA ARG A 99 6.12 6.45 5.11
C ARG A 99 6.30 5.17 4.30
N PHE A 100 5.20 4.61 3.84
CA PHE A 100 5.20 3.48 2.92
C PHE A 100 4.06 3.56 1.91
N GLY A 101 4.18 2.82 0.82
CA GLY A 101 3.13 2.79 -0.20
C GLY A 101 3.50 1.97 -1.41
N SER A 102 2.67 2.12 -2.44
CA SER A 102 2.77 1.36 -3.68
C SER A 102 2.67 2.28 -4.88
N PHE A 103 3.46 2.02 -5.90
CA PHE A 103 3.44 2.78 -7.15
C PHE A 103 3.74 1.86 -8.33
N PHE A 104 3.34 2.28 -9.52
CA PHE A 104 3.55 1.57 -10.78
C PHE A 104 3.76 2.59 -11.91
N GLU A 105 4.30 2.12 -13.03
CA GLU A 105 4.33 2.89 -14.27
C GLU A 105 3.18 2.42 -15.18
N LYS A 106 2.48 3.35 -15.83
CA LYS A 106 1.39 3.04 -16.73
C LYS A 106 1.17 4.15 -17.74
N ASP A 107 1.12 3.78 -19.01
CA ASP A 107 0.61 4.65 -20.07
C ASP A 107 -0.91 4.44 -20.21
N ILE A 108 -1.65 5.55 -20.28
CA ILE A 108 -3.10 5.59 -20.44
C ILE A 108 -3.38 6.40 -21.69
N LYS A 109 -4.01 5.77 -22.69
CA LYS A 109 -4.33 6.44 -23.95
C LYS A 109 -5.51 7.38 -23.78
N LYS A 110 -5.58 8.41 -24.62
CA LYS A 110 -6.74 9.33 -24.66
C LYS A 110 -8.05 8.55 -24.72
N GLY A 111 -8.96 8.86 -23.80
CA GLY A 111 -10.26 8.20 -23.65
C GLY A 111 -10.26 6.96 -22.75
N GLU A 112 -9.09 6.41 -22.42
CA GLU A 112 -9.00 5.28 -21.48
C GLU A 112 -9.12 5.72 -20.02
N THR A 113 -9.61 4.81 -19.19
CA THR A 113 -9.72 4.99 -17.74
C THR A 113 -8.91 3.93 -17.00
N LEU A 114 -8.02 4.36 -16.13
CA LEU A 114 -7.36 3.52 -15.15
C LEU A 114 -8.17 3.53 -13.85
N THR A 115 -8.49 2.36 -13.34
CA THR A 115 -9.06 2.19 -12.00
C THR A 115 -8.05 1.50 -11.10
N VAL A 116 -7.87 2.01 -9.88
CA VAL A 116 -7.05 1.38 -8.84
C VAL A 116 -7.84 1.22 -7.56
N ASN A 117 -7.60 0.10 -6.86
CA ASN A 117 -8.30 -0.28 -5.65
C ASN A 117 -7.27 -0.66 -4.57
N TYR A 118 -7.38 -0.04 -3.40
CA TYR A 118 -6.57 -0.35 -2.23
C TYR A 118 -7.47 -0.44 -0.99
N ALA A 119 -7.01 -1.14 0.03
CA ALA A 119 -7.60 -1.04 1.35
C ALA A 119 -6.52 -0.78 2.39
N PHE A 120 -6.88 -0.06 3.45
CA PHE A 120 -6.03 0.19 4.61
C PHE A 120 -6.74 -0.29 5.86
N ALA A 121 -6.10 -1.18 6.62
CA ALA A 121 -6.56 -1.54 7.95
C ALA A 121 -5.67 -0.82 8.98
N ILE A 122 -6.27 0.09 9.73
CA ILE A 122 -5.62 0.85 10.80
C ILE A 122 -5.95 0.17 12.12
N VAL A 123 -4.93 -0.18 12.87
CA VAL A 123 -5.03 -0.88 14.16
C VAL A 123 -4.42 0.00 15.26
N ASP A 124 -5.16 0.17 16.34
CA ASP A 124 -4.62 0.75 17.56
C ASP A 124 -4.00 -0.40 18.37
N GLY A 125 -2.70 -0.56 18.26
CA GLY A 125 -1.95 -1.69 18.78
C GLY A 125 -0.98 -2.34 17.77
N GLU A 126 -0.47 -3.50 18.11
CA GLU A 126 0.43 -4.32 17.28
C GLU A 126 -0.30 -4.93 16.07
N LEU A 127 0.46 -5.29 15.05
CA LEU A 127 -0.07 -6.01 13.88
C LEU A 127 -0.63 -7.38 14.29
N PRO A 128 -1.69 -7.83 13.59
CA PRO A 128 -2.04 -9.25 13.56
C PRO A 128 -0.88 -10.11 13.02
N SER A 129 -0.97 -11.41 13.18
CA SER A 129 0.01 -12.33 12.60
C SER A 129 0.05 -12.24 11.06
N ARG A 130 1.16 -12.66 10.47
CA ARG A 130 1.29 -12.69 9.00
C ARG A 130 0.19 -13.52 8.34
N SER A 131 -0.21 -14.63 8.94
CA SER A 131 -1.30 -15.48 8.43
C SER A 131 -2.65 -14.77 8.46
N GLU A 132 -3.00 -14.09 9.56
CA GLU A 132 -4.25 -13.32 9.64
C GLU A 132 -4.29 -12.16 8.65
N ILE A 133 -3.16 -11.49 8.41
CA ILE A 133 -3.06 -10.45 7.39
C ILE A 133 -3.23 -11.05 5.99
N GLN A 134 -2.62 -12.22 5.72
CA GLN A 134 -2.76 -12.90 4.44
C GLN A 134 -4.20 -13.32 4.18
N GLU A 135 -4.88 -13.91 5.15
CA GLU A 135 -6.30 -14.27 5.06
C GLU A 135 -7.17 -13.04 4.73
N ALA A 136 -6.93 -11.92 5.42
CA ALA A 136 -7.63 -10.67 5.13
C ALA A 136 -7.34 -10.13 3.72
N SER A 137 -6.11 -10.31 3.23
CA SER A 137 -5.71 -9.96 1.87
C SER A 137 -6.43 -10.81 0.82
N ASP A 138 -6.52 -12.11 1.06
CA ASP A 138 -7.21 -13.04 0.16
C ASP A 138 -8.71 -12.72 0.09
N MET A 139 -9.33 -12.46 1.23
CA MET A 139 -10.73 -12.00 1.29
C MET A 139 -10.93 -10.68 0.52
N TYR A 140 -10.01 -9.72 0.65
CA TYR A 140 -10.07 -8.47 -0.08
C TYR A 140 -9.93 -8.68 -1.59
N ALA A 141 -9.04 -9.57 -2.02
CA ALA A 141 -8.84 -9.90 -3.42
C ALA A 141 -10.08 -10.53 -4.09
N GLU A 142 -10.93 -11.21 -3.32
CA GLU A 142 -12.19 -11.82 -3.79
C GLU A 142 -13.37 -10.83 -3.79
N MET A 143 -13.22 -9.65 -3.17
CA MET A 143 -14.29 -8.66 -3.12
C MET A 143 -14.58 -8.15 -4.53
N LYS A 144 -15.76 -8.51 -5.04
CA LYS A 144 -16.26 -7.95 -6.30
C LYS A 144 -16.47 -6.45 -6.15
N GLU A 145 -16.10 -5.70 -7.18
CA GLU A 145 -16.44 -4.28 -7.23
C GLU A 145 -17.94 -4.10 -6.94
N ARG A 146 -18.27 -3.35 -5.90
CA ARG A 146 -19.66 -2.91 -5.73
C ARG A 146 -20.02 -2.11 -6.97
N LYS A 147 -21.00 -2.60 -7.72
CA LYS A 147 -21.64 -1.79 -8.77
C LYS A 147 -22.30 -0.62 -8.06
N GLU A 148 -21.83 0.57 -8.37
CA GLU A 148 -22.51 1.82 -8.01
C GLU A 148 -23.84 1.92 -8.74
#